data_b29393d7944fca9ef3d45be48ac829aa
#
_entry.id   b29393d7944fca9ef3d45be48ac829aa
#
_cell.length_a   1.000
_cell.length_b   1.000
_cell.length_c   1.000
_cell.angle_alpha   90.00
_cell.angle_beta   90.00
_cell.angle_gamma   90.00
#
_symmetry.space_group_name_H-M   'P 1'
#
loop_
_entity.id
_entity.type
_entity.pdbx_description
1 polymer ?
#
loop_
_entity_poly.entity_id
_entity_poly.type
_entity_poly.pdbx_seq_one_letter_code
_entity_poly.pdbx_strand_id
1 'polypeptide(L)'
;MVLGCACALWRVPAVQLPLWFGYLGAGGALVWVDFKTTWLPKRLHWIATAQVTAGLAVVAVHSPGVLVTALAGACATSGVFWLVWRFSGSFGFGDVRLGLLVGAAAGSMGLQAWTTALLAGTLIGAGWAIVHALRGRASEPFPYGPSLWLG
;
A
#
# COMPACT_ATOMS: atom_id res chain seq x y z
N MET A 1 8.87 -4.58 12.61
CA MET A 1 8.61 -3.44 11.68
C MET A 1 9.89 -2.74 11.24
N VAL A 2 10.72 -2.20 12.13
CA VAL A 2 11.95 -1.45 11.78
C VAL A 2 12.94 -2.30 10.95
N LEU A 3 13.16 -3.55 11.32
CA LEU A 3 14.05 -4.47 10.58
C LEU A 3 13.56 -4.77 9.15
N GLY A 4 12.24 -4.95 8.97
CA GLY A 4 11.66 -5.18 7.64
C GLY A 4 11.83 -3.97 6.72
N CYS A 5 11.61 -2.75 7.25
CA CYS A 5 11.84 -1.51 6.51
C CYS A 5 13.31 -1.32 6.16
N ALA A 6 14.25 -1.63 7.06
CA ALA A 6 15.68 -1.56 6.79
C ALA A 6 16.12 -2.55 5.71
N CYS A 7 15.61 -3.79 5.75
CA CYS A 7 15.88 -4.80 4.73
C CYS A 7 15.30 -4.42 3.36
N ALA A 8 14.10 -3.82 3.34
CA ALA A 8 13.49 -3.33 2.11
C ALA A 8 14.35 -2.20 1.49
N LEU A 9 14.76 -1.22 2.29
CA LEU A 9 15.57 -0.09 1.82
C LEU A 9 16.96 -0.51 1.31
N TRP A 10 17.54 -1.61 1.83
CA TRP A 10 18.84 -2.11 1.36
C TRP A 10 18.81 -2.59 -0.10
N ARG A 11 17.66 -3.05 -0.58
CA ARG A 11 17.49 -3.55 -1.97
C ARG A 11 16.96 -2.50 -2.94
N VAL A 12 16.55 -1.34 -2.44
CA VAL A 12 15.97 -0.27 -3.25
C VAL A 12 17.07 0.55 -3.92
N PRO A 13 17.05 0.74 -5.25
CA PRO A 13 17.97 1.63 -5.94
C PRO A 13 17.89 3.06 -5.39
N ALA A 14 19.04 3.74 -5.30
CA ALA A 14 19.14 5.09 -4.70
C ALA A 14 18.15 6.10 -5.30
N VAL A 15 17.89 6.01 -6.61
CA VAL A 15 16.93 6.86 -7.34
C VAL A 15 15.49 6.70 -6.82
N GLN A 16 15.14 5.52 -6.29
CA GLN A 16 13.80 5.23 -5.79
C GLN A 16 13.65 5.52 -4.29
N LEU A 17 14.73 5.80 -3.56
CA LEU A 17 14.69 6.06 -2.13
C LEU A 17 13.69 7.15 -1.72
N PRO A 18 13.57 8.30 -2.43
CA PRO A 18 12.60 9.32 -2.05
C PRO A 18 11.14 8.82 -2.08
N LEU A 19 10.79 7.98 -3.07
CA LEU A 19 9.48 7.33 -3.17
C LEU A 19 9.26 6.39 -1.98
N TRP A 20 10.24 5.55 -1.68
CA TRP A 20 10.17 4.57 -0.59
C TRP A 20 10.16 5.23 0.79
N PHE A 21 10.86 6.34 1.00
CA PHE A 21 10.75 7.12 2.24
C PHE A 21 9.34 7.71 2.43
N GLY A 22 8.71 8.21 1.37
CA GLY A 22 7.31 8.64 1.41
C GLY A 22 6.35 7.50 1.74
N TYR A 23 6.54 6.34 1.10
CA TYR A 23 5.73 5.14 1.33
C TYR A 23 5.89 4.59 2.76
N LEU A 24 7.12 4.40 3.23
CA LEU A 24 7.39 3.84 4.55
C LEU A 24 7.09 4.82 5.69
N GLY A 25 7.38 6.12 5.50
CA GLY A 25 7.16 7.16 6.52
C GLY A 25 5.67 7.48 6.68
N ALA A 26 5.12 8.27 5.78
CA ALA A 26 3.72 8.70 5.90
C ALA A 26 2.73 7.55 5.63
N GLY A 27 3.06 6.61 4.73
CA GLY A 27 2.29 5.39 4.52
C GLY A 27 2.25 4.51 5.76
N GLY A 28 3.38 4.29 6.41
CA GLY A 28 3.45 3.56 7.68
C GLY A 28 2.66 4.22 8.81
N ALA A 29 2.68 5.56 8.88
CA ALA A 29 1.86 6.31 9.83
C ALA A 29 0.36 6.14 9.54
N LEU A 30 -0.06 6.15 8.26
CA LEU A 30 -1.43 5.85 7.85
C LEU A 30 -1.88 4.48 8.33
N VAL A 31 -1.07 3.46 8.07
CA VAL A 31 -1.35 2.07 8.45
C VAL A 31 -1.41 1.91 9.97
N TRP A 32 -0.56 2.61 10.72
CA TRP A 32 -0.61 2.61 12.17
C TRP A 32 -1.90 3.21 12.72
N VAL A 33 -2.38 4.32 12.13
CA VAL A 33 -3.66 4.94 12.50
C VAL A 33 -4.81 4.01 12.14
N ASP A 34 -4.80 3.40 10.94
CA ASP A 34 -5.81 2.42 10.53
C ASP A 34 -5.89 1.24 11.49
N PHE A 35 -4.74 0.70 11.90
CA PHE A 35 -4.67 -0.40 12.86
C PHE A 35 -5.29 -0.04 14.23
N LYS A 36 -5.20 1.22 14.66
CA LYS A 36 -5.73 1.68 15.95
C LYS A 36 -7.18 2.12 15.90
N THR A 37 -7.62 2.67 14.77
CA THR A 37 -8.91 3.38 14.67
C THR A 37 -9.83 2.82 13.59
N THR A 38 -9.35 1.90 12.73
CA THR A 38 -10.05 1.43 11.52
C THR A 38 -10.48 2.58 10.60
N TRP A 39 -9.76 3.70 10.66
CA TRP A 39 -10.09 4.90 9.90
C TRP A 39 -8.83 5.57 9.34
N LEU A 40 -8.83 5.88 8.03
CA LEU A 40 -7.71 6.55 7.36
C LEU A 40 -7.97 8.07 7.26
N PRO A 41 -7.21 8.91 8.00
CA PRO A 41 -7.37 10.36 7.96
C PRO A 41 -7.02 10.91 6.57
N LYS A 42 -7.93 11.65 5.95
CA LYS A 42 -7.73 12.24 4.61
C LYS A 42 -6.46 13.11 4.54
N ARG A 43 -6.18 13.91 5.57
CA ARG A 43 -5.01 14.80 5.62
C ARG A 43 -3.70 14.02 5.55
N LEU A 44 -3.58 12.96 6.35
CA LEU A 44 -2.38 12.13 6.38
C LEU A 44 -2.17 11.39 5.04
N HIS A 45 -3.29 10.95 4.42
CA HIS A 45 -3.24 10.36 3.09
C HIS A 45 -2.70 11.34 2.03
N TRP A 46 -3.15 12.62 2.05
CA TRP A 46 -2.63 13.63 1.13
C TRP A 46 -1.14 13.90 1.31
N ILE A 47 -0.65 13.88 2.56
CA ILE A 47 0.80 14.00 2.85
C ILE A 47 1.55 12.82 2.26
N ALA A 48 1.08 11.59 2.49
CA ALA A 48 1.70 10.40 1.93
C ALA A 48 1.70 10.41 0.39
N THR A 49 0.58 10.79 -0.22
CA THR A 49 0.46 10.90 -1.68
C THR A 49 1.42 11.97 -2.23
N ALA A 50 1.51 13.14 -1.60
CA ALA A 50 2.42 14.18 -2.02
C ALA A 50 3.90 13.75 -1.96
N GLN A 51 4.29 13.03 -0.89
CA GLN A 51 5.66 12.51 -0.76
C GLN A 51 5.96 11.43 -1.80
N VAL A 52 5.04 10.49 -2.02
CA VAL A 52 5.20 9.46 -3.06
C VAL A 52 5.26 10.10 -4.44
N THR A 53 4.42 11.10 -4.73
CA THR A 53 4.44 11.83 -6.01
C THR A 53 5.75 12.58 -6.21
N ALA A 54 6.28 13.23 -5.18
CA ALA A 54 7.60 13.87 -5.24
C ALA A 54 8.71 12.85 -5.53
N GLY A 55 8.65 11.67 -4.90
CA GLY A 55 9.56 10.56 -5.21
C GLY A 55 9.44 10.05 -6.64
N LEU A 56 8.20 9.93 -7.16
CA LEU A 56 7.96 9.57 -8.56
C LEU A 56 8.50 10.62 -9.54
N ALA A 57 8.46 11.90 -9.19
CA ALA A 57 9.06 12.95 -10.01
C ALA A 57 10.58 12.79 -10.14
N VAL A 58 11.27 12.38 -9.06
CA VAL A 58 12.71 12.05 -9.13
C VAL A 58 12.93 10.83 -10.02
N VAL A 59 12.12 9.79 -9.87
CA VAL A 59 12.18 8.57 -10.71
C VAL A 59 11.93 8.91 -12.18
N ALA A 60 11.00 9.82 -12.48
CA ALA A 60 10.66 10.23 -13.85
C ALA A 60 11.86 10.77 -14.62
N VAL A 61 12.69 11.57 -13.95
CA VAL A 61 13.89 12.19 -14.57
C VAL A 61 15.00 11.16 -14.82
N HIS A 62 15.19 10.19 -13.92
CA HIS A 62 16.35 9.29 -13.96
C HIS A 62 16.03 7.92 -14.57
N SER A 63 14.76 7.48 -14.49
CA SER A 63 14.37 6.13 -14.87
C SER A 63 12.91 6.10 -15.36
N PRO A 64 12.60 6.63 -16.56
CA PRO A 64 11.22 6.72 -17.06
C PRO A 64 10.52 5.37 -17.18
N GLY A 65 11.24 4.27 -17.46
CA GLY A 65 10.68 2.93 -17.47
C GLY A 65 10.14 2.49 -16.10
N VAL A 66 10.85 2.84 -15.02
CA VAL A 66 10.40 2.57 -13.65
C VAL A 66 9.18 3.42 -13.29
N LEU A 67 9.11 4.67 -13.79
CA LEU A 67 7.90 5.49 -13.62
C LEU A 67 6.67 4.81 -14.22
N VAL A 68 6.80 4.30 -15.44
CA VAL A 68 5.67 3.62 -16.14
C VAL A 68 5.20 2.41 -15.33
N THR A 69 6.11 1.56 -14.85
CA THR A 69 5.73 0.38 -14.04
C THR A 69 5.14 0.77 -12.69
N ALA A 70 5.65 1.82 -12.04
CA ALA A 70 5.09 2.35 -10.79
C ALA A 70 3.67 2.89 -10.98
N LEU A 71 3.43 3.68 -12.03
CA LEU A 71 2.11 4.21 -12.35
C LEU A 71 1.14 3.09 -12.75
N ALA A 72 1.58 2.13 -13.55
CA ALA A 72 0.78 0.97 -13.92
C ALA A 72 0.37 0.16 -12.66
N GLY A 73 1.32 -0.09 -11.75
CA GLY A 73 1.06 -0.76 -10.48
C GLY A 73 0.07 0.01 -9.59
N ALA A 74 0.26 1.34 -9.49
CA ALA A 74 -0.66 2.21 -8.75
C ALA A 74 -2.10 2.15 -9.32
N CYS A 75 -2.24 2.31 -10.63
CA CYS A 75 -3.54 2.27 -11.29
C CYS A 75 -4.20 0.89 -11.20
N ALA A 76 -3.44 -0.18 -11.43
CA ALA A 76 -3.97 -1.54 -11.38
C ALA A 76 -4.43 -1.90 -9.96
N THR A 77 -3.60 -1.62 -8.94
CA THR A 77 -3.95 -1.90 -7.54
C THR A 77 -5.16 -1.08 -7.09
N SER A 78 -5.12 0.24 -7.29
CA SER A 78 -6.25 1.09 -6.90
C SER A 78 -7.53 0.77 -7.69
N GLY A 79 -7.40 0.37 -8.95
CA GLY A 79 -8.51 -0.06 -9.79
C GLY A 79 -9.19 -1.34 -9.27
N VAL A 80 -8.39 -2.36 -8.91
CA VAL A 80 -8.91 -3.59 -8.29
C VAL A 80 -9.62 -3.28 -6.97
N PHE A 81 -9.00 -2.50 -6.08
CA PHE A 81 -9.63 -2.12 -4.80
C PHE A 81 -10.86 -1.23 -4.99
N TRP A 82 -10.86 -0.38 -6.01
CA TRP A 82 -12.04 0.41 -6.37
C TRP A 82 -13.21 -0.49 -6.81
N LEU A 83 -12.94 -1.51 -7.63
CA LEU A 83 -13.95 -2.49 -8.03
C LEU A 83 -14.49 -3.24 -6.81
N VAL A 84 -13.61 -3.71 -5.92
CA VAL A 84 -14.02 -4.37 -4.68
C VAL A 84 -14.87 -3.42 -3.83
N TRP A 85 -14.44 -2.18 -3.62
CA TRP A 85 -15.22 -1.16 -2.90
C TRP A 85 -16.59 -0.92 -3.54
N ARG A 86 -16.63 -0.83 -4.88
CA ARG A 86 -17.87 -0.53 -5.61
C ARG A 86 -18.93 -1.62 -5.49
N PHE A 87 -18.50 -2.89 -5.37
CA PHE A 87 -19.40 -4.04 -5.40
C PHE A 87 -19.58 -4.75 -4.06
N SER A 88 -18.65 -4.66 -3.13
CA SER A 88 -18.71 -5.40 -1.86
C SER A 88 -19.50 -4.70 -0.74
N GLY A 89 -19.60 -3.36 -0.78
CA GLY A 89 -20.26 -2.56 0.28
C GLY A 89 -19.59 -2.58 1.66
N SER A 90 -18.63 -3.48 1.88
CA SER A 90 -17.93 -3.68 3.16
C SER A 90 -16.48 -3.16 3.17
N PHE A 91 -15.99 -2.71 2.01
CA PHE A 91 -14.61 -2.23 1.84
C PHE A 91 -14.54 -0.72 1.96
N GLY A 92 -13.55 -0.19 2.69
CA GLY A 92 -13.38 1.25 2.87
C GLY A 92 -12.78 1.93 1.64
N PHE A 93 -13.25 3.13 1.26
CA PHE A 93 -12.60 3.91 0.19
C PHE A 93 -11.16 4.33 0.57
N GLY A 94 -10.81 4.28 1.85
CA GLY A 94 -9.45 4.45 2.34
C GLY A 94 -8.48 3.44 1.77
N ASP A 95 -8.90 2.17 1.66
CA ASP A 95 -8.08 1.07 1.13
C ASP A 95 -7.79 1.24 -0.36
N VAL A 96 -8.73 1.81 -1.13
CA VAL A 96 -8.51 2.18 -2.55
C VAL A 96 -7.35 3.18 -2.67
N ARG A 97 -7.32 4.17 -1.79
CA ARG A 97 -6.26 5.18 -1.76
C ARG A 97 -4.93 4.61 -1.28
N LEU A 98 -4.97 3.73 -0.27
CA LEU A 98 -3.77 3.03 0.20
C LEU A 98 -3.23 2.12 -0.90
N GLY A 99 -4.10 1.44 -1.64
CA GLY A 99 -3.75 0.62 -2.79
C GLY A 99 -2.96 1.38 -3.87
N LEU A 100 -3.25 2.67 -4.06
CA LEU A 100 -2.47 3.52 -4.97
C LEU A 100 -1.02 3.66 -4.49
N LEU A 101 -0.80 3.90 -3.20
CA LEU A 101 0.55 4.05 -2.64
C LEU A 101 1.33 2.73 -2.67
N VAL A 102 0.70 1.63 -2.25
CA VAL A 102 1.29 0.28 -2.30
C VAL A 102 1.61 -0.10 -3.73
N GLY A 103 0.67 0.11 -4.65
CA GLY A 103 0.83 -0.20 -6.06
C GLY A 103 1.98 0.58 -6.72
N ALA A 104 2.14 1.87 -6.37
CA ALA A 104 3.25 2.70 -6.84
C ALA A 104 4.60 2.19 -6.33
N ALA A 105 4.71 1.90 -5.02
CA ALA A 105 5.93 1.43 -4.40
C ALA A 105 6.33 0.04 -4.93
N ALA A 106 5.42 -0.93 -4.91
CA ALA A 106 5.68 -2.27 -5.41
C ALA A 106 5.93 -2.29 -6.93
N GLY A 107 5.16 -1.51 -7.71
CA GLY A 107 5.33 -1.38 -9.16
C GLY A 107 6.67 -0.77 -9.56
N SER A 108 7.26 0.09 -8.71
CA SER A 108 8.59 0.65 -8.94
C SER A 108 9.70 -0.42 -8.93
N MET A 109 9.47 -1.54 -8.25
CA MET A 109 10.37 -2.69 -8.20
C MET A 109 10.10 -3.72 -9.30
N GLY A 110 9.12 -3.46 -10.15
CA GLY A 110 8.75 -4.29 -11.29
C GLY A 110 7.57 -5.24 -11.03
N LEU A 111 7.15 -5.92 -12.11
CA LEU A 111 5.93 -6.75 -12.13
C LEU A 111 5.97 -7.88 -11.09
N GLN A 112 7.11 -8.55 -10.94
CA GLN A 112 7.26 -9.66 -10.00
C GLN A 112 7.10 -9.18 -8.54
N ALA A 113 7.74 -8.07 -8.18
CA ALA A 113 7.61 -7.48 -6.84
C ALA A 113 6.17 -7.04 -6.57
N TRP A 114 5.54 -6.39 -7.56
CA TRP A 114 4.15 -5.96 -7.47
C TRP A 114 3.18 -7.13 -7.27
N THR A 115 3.30 -8.20 -8.06
CA THR A 115 2.44 -9.39 -7.92
C THR A 115 2.65 -10.10 -6.59
N THR A 116 3.90 -10.27 -6.15
CA THR A 116 4.20 -10.90 -4.86
C THR A 116 3.71 -10.08 -3.67
N ALA A 117 3.84 -8.74 -3.73
CA ALA A 117 3.33 -7.85 -2.69
C ALA A 117 1.80 -7.94 -2.57
N LEU A 118 1.08 -7.91 -3.70
CA LEU A 118 -0.38 -8.04 -3.68
C LEU A 118 -0.83 -9.41 -3.18
N LEU A 119 -0.20 -10.49 -3.64
CA LEU A 119 -0.53 -11.84 -3.17
C LEU A 119 -0.25 -11.99 -1.68
N ALA A 120 0.90 -11.56 -1.20
CA ALA A 120 1.24 -11.62 0.22
C ALA A 120 0.27 -10.79 1.07
N GLY A 121 0.00 -9.54 0.68
CA GLY A 121 -0.95 -8.66 1.38
C GLY A 121 -2.36 -9.24 1.43
N THR A 122 -2.86 -9.79 0.32
CA THR A 122 -4.19 -10.42 0.28
C THR A 122 -4.26 -11.70 1.10
N LEU A 123 -3.22 -12.54 1.08
CA LEU A 123 -3.16 -13.75 1.90
C LEU A 123 -3.10 -13.42 3.39
N ILE A 124 -2.30 -12.44 3.80
CA ILE A 124 -2.26 -11.96 5.19
C ILE A 124 -3.63 -11.43 5.61
N GLY A 125 -4.27 -10.61 4.76
CA GLY A 125 -5.60 -10.06 5.01
C GLY A 125 -6.67 -11.14 5.12
N ALA A 126 -6.66 -12.12 4.22
CA ALA A 126 -7.57 -13.27 4.27
C ALA A 126 -7.37 -14.11 5.55
N GLY A 127 -6.11 -14.40 5.91
CA GLY A 127 -5.77 -15.10 7.14
C GLY A 127 -6.29 -14.37 8.38
N TRP A 128 -6.12 -13.05 8.42
CA TRP A 128 -6.62 -12.20 9.51
C TRP A 128 -8.15 -12.20 9.56
N ALA A 129 -8.83 -12.12 8.41
CA ALA A 129 -10.29 -12.18 8.32
C ALA A 129 -10.84 -13.53 8.83
N ILE A 130 -10.17 -14.64 8.47
CA ILE A 130 -10.54 -15.98 8.96
C ILE A 130 -10.41 -16.06 10.49
N VAL A 131 -9.29 -15.57 11.04
CA VAL A 131 -9.09 -15.54 12.51
C VAL A 131 -10.15 -14.69 13.20
N HIS A 132 -10.55 -13.56 12.61
CA HIS A 132 -11.64 -12.71 13.14
C HIS A 132 -12.98 -13.44 13.12
N ALA A 133 -13.29 -14.12 12.03
CA ALA A 133 -14.52 -14.91 11.88
C ALA A 133 -14.57 -16.06 12.89
N LEU A 134 -13.47 -16.81 13.08
CA LEU A 134 -13.38 -17.90 14.05
C LEU A 134 -13.53 -17.43 15.51
N ARG A 135 -13.20 -16.17 15.79
CA ARG A 135 -13.40 -15.54 17.11
C ARG A 135 -14.83 -14.99 17.32
N GLY A 136 -15.75 -15.24 16.40
CA GLY A 136 -17.14 -14.75 16.48
C GLY A 136 -17.30 -13.26 16.15
N ARG A 137 -16.29 -12.61 15.57
CA ARG A 137 -16.27 -11.18 15.27
C ARG A 137 -16.42 -10.88 13.77
N ALA A 138 -17.05 -11.77 13.03
CA ALA A 138 -17.17 -11.68 11.57
C ALA A 138 -17.87 -10.39 11.06
N SER A 139 -18.73 -9.78 11.90
CA SER A 139 -19.44 -8.53 11.58
C SER A 139 -18.73 -7.27 12.05
N GLU A 140 -17.61 -7.38 12.78
CA GLU A 140 -16.85 -6.22 13.23
C GLU A 140 -15.95 -5.72 12.08
N PRO A 141 -15.85 -4.39 11.86
CA PRO A 141 -14.90 -3.84 10.90
C PRO A 141 -13.47 -4.17 11.35
N PHE A 142 -12.65 -4.67 10.43
CA PHE A 142 -11.25 -4.93 10.72
C PHE A 142 -10.33 -4.11 9.79
N PRO A 143 -9.15 -3.68 10.28
CA PRO A 143 -8.22 -2.89 9.48
C PRO A 143 -7.55 -3.76 8.42
N TYR A 144 -7.87 -3.52 7.15
CA TYR A 144 -7.25 -4.22 6.02
C TYR A 144 -5.90 -3.59 5.62
N GLY A 145 -5.73 -2.30 5.89
CA GLY A 145 -4.54 -1.53 5.56
C GLY A 145 -3.21 -2.15 6.00
N PRO A 146 -3.07 -2.63 7.25
CA PRO A 146 -1.85 -3.28 7.71
C PRO A 146 -1.43 -4.50 6.91
N SER A 147 -2.38 -5.36 6.52
CA SER A 147 -2.09 -6.56 5.74
C SER A 147 -1.60 -6.22 4.34
N LEU A 148 -2.23 -5.24 3.71
CA LEU A 148 -1.84 -4.77 2.39
C LEU A 148 -0.46 -4.09 2.37
N TRP A 149 -0.13 -3.36 3.44
CA TRP A 149 1.15 -2.67 3.55
C TRP A 149 2.33 -3.61 3.88
N LEU A 150 2.05 -4.75 4.53
CA LEU A 150 3.05 -5.77 4.86
C LEU A 150 3.39 -6.70 3.67
N GLY A 151 2.49 -6.84 2.70
CA GLY A 151 2.72 -7.61 1.47
C GLY A 151 3.60 -6.87 0.50
#